data_aeb4896eff3c60b85b33c5a8798da441
#
_entry.id   aeb4896eff3c60b85b33c5a8798da441
#
_cell.length_a   1.000
_cell.length_b   1.000
_cell.length_c   1.000
_cell.angle_alpha   90.00
_cell.angle_beta   90.00
_cell.angle_gamma   90.00
#
_symmetry.space_group_name_H-M   'P 1'
#
loop_
_entity.id
_entity.type
_entity.pdbx_description
1 polymer ?
#
loop_
_entity_poly.entity_id
_entity_poly.type
_entity_poly.pdbx_seq_one_letter_code
_entity_poly.pdbx_strand_id
1 'polypeptide(L)'
;MVKILWVDDEVELLKPHVLFLQGKGYAVDTCNNGYDAIDMARATAYDLIILDEMMPGMTGLETLPLIKEQRPTTPVIMVTKSEEENIMDKAVGSKIADYIIKPVNPNQVLLSIK
;
A
#
# COMPACT_ATOMS: atom_id res chain seq x y z
N MET A 1 2.02 -18.47 3.12
CA MET A 1 2.97 -17.37 2.84
C MET A 1 2.21 -16.06 2.80
N VAL A 2 2.71 -15.06 3.50
CA VAL A 2 2.12 -13.73 3.46
C VAL A 2 2.42 -13.07 2.11
N LYS A 3 1.38 -12.57 1.48
CA LYS A 3 1.47 -11.96 0.15
C LYS A 3 1.10 -10.48 0.23
N ILE A 4 2.01 -9.63 -0.24
CA ILE A 4 1.91 -8.17 -0.15
C ILE A 4 1.83 -7.57 -1.55
N LEU A 5 0.93 -6.61 -1.74
CA LEU A 5 0.91 -5.75 -2.92
C LEU A 5 1.42 -4.37 -2.52
N TRP A 6 2.45 -3.87 -3.18
CA TRP A 6 2.98 -2.54 -2.94
C TRP A 6 2.76 -1.66 -4.16
N VAL A 7 1.97 -0.61 -3.99
CA VAL A 7 1.55 0.30 -5.05
C VAL A 7 2.24 1.65 -4.85
N ASP A 8 3.11 2.03 -5.79
CA ASP A 8 3.85 3.30 -5.73
C ASP A 8 4.32 3.65 -7.14
N ASP A 9 4.10 4.89 -7.59
CA ASP A 9 4.52 5.31 -8.92
C ASP A 9 6.05 5.32 -9.09
N GLU A 10 6.78 5.36 -7.96
CA GLU A 10 8.23 5.27 -7.93
C GLU A 10 8.70 3.89 -7.43
N VAL A 11 7.98 2.84 -7.78
CA VAL A 11 8.24 1.48 -7.28
C VAL A 11 9.66 0.99 -7.59
N GLU A 12 10.29 1.48 -8.65
CA GLU A 12 11.67 1.15 -8.97
C GLU A 12 12.64 1.57 -7.87
N LEU A 13 12.33 2.66 -7.15
CA LEU A 13 13.14 3.13 -6.04
C LEU A 13 12.95 2.29 -4.78
N LEU A 14 11.93 1.44 -4.77
CA LEU A 14 11.60 0.58 -3.63
C LEU A 14 12.22 -0.81 -3.71
N LYS A 15 13.02 -1.09 -4.75
CA LYS A 15 13.67 -2.40 -4.90
C LYS A 15 14.38 -2.90 -3.64
N PRO A 16 15.18 -2.09 -2.94
CA PRO A 16 15.81 -2.56 -1.70
C PRO A 16 14.80 -2.97 -0.63
N HIS A 17 13.69 -2.25 -0.52
CA HIS A 17 12.62 -2.55 0.43
C HIS A 17 11.91 -3.87 0.06
N VAL A 18 11.63 -4.05 -1.22
CA VAL A 18 11.01 -5.28 -1.73
C VAL A 18 11.92 -6.48 -1.46
N LEU A 19 13.21 -6.36 -1.76
CA LEU A 19 14.18 -7.42 -1.52
C LEU A 19 14.30 -7.75 -0.03
N PHE A 20 14.26 -6.74 0.82
CA PHE A 20 14.28 -6.92 2.28
C PHE A 20 13.09 -7.78 2.73
N LEU A 21 11.89 -7.46 2.28
CA LEU A 21 10.68 -8.21 2.65
C LEU A 21 10.70 -9.62 2.09
N GLN A 22 11.15 -9.78 0.84
CA GLN A 22 11.28 -11.11 0.24
C GLN A 22 12.30 -11.97 1.01
N GLY A 23 13.39 -11.36 1.47
CA GLY A 23 14.38 -12.03 2.31
C GLY A 23 13.82 -12.47 3.66
N LYS A 24 12.74 -11.87 4.13
CA LYS A 24 12.04 -12.26 5.37
C LYS A 24 10.95 -13.32 5.10
N GLY A 25 10.83 -13.79 3.88
CA GLY A 25 9.87 -14.84 3.53
C GLY A 25 8.52 -14.37 3.03
N TYR A 26 8.36 -13.07 2.76
CA TYR A 26 7.11 -12.55 2.20
C TYR A 26 7.15 -12.54 0.68
N ALA A 27 6.00 -12.81 0.05
CA ALA A 27 5.84 -12.62 -1.39
C ALA A 27 5.41 -11.17 -1.62
N VAL A 28 6.07 -10.44 -2.52
CA VAL A 28 5.75 -9.03 -2.79
C VAL A 28 5.53 -8.84 -4.29
N ASP A 29 4.33 -8.42 -4.65
CA ASP A 29 4.02 -7.94 -5.99
C ASP A 29 4.02 -6.42 -5.95
N THR A 30 4.38 -5.79 -7.07
CA THR A 30 4.42 -4.34 -7.17
C THR A 30 3.64 -3.86 -8.39
N CYS A 31 3.11 -2.66 -8.30
CA CYS A 31 2.57 -1.94 -9.46
C CYS A 31 2.75 -0.44 -9.25
N ASN A 32 2.60 0.33 -10.32
CA ASN A 32 2.95 1.75 -10.29
C ASN A 32 1.76 2.70 -10.46
N ASN A 33 0.54 2.19 -10.38
CA ASN A 33 -0.65 3.03 -10.51
C ASN A 33 -1.85 2.37 -9.84
N GLY A 34 -2.88 3.19 -9.58
CA GLY A 34 -4.08 2.73 -8.89
C GLY A 34 -4.95 1.78 -9.72
N TYR A 35 -5.00 1.98 -11.03
CA TYR A 35 -5.82 1.13 -11.90
C TYR A 35 -5.33 -0.31 -11.89
N ASP A 36 -4.02 -0.50 -12.03
CA ASP A 36 -3.41 -1.84 -11.98
C ASP A 36 -3.58 -2.44 -10.59
N ALA A 37 -3.49 -1.63 -9.54
CA ALA A 37 -3.68 -2.10 -8.16
C ALA A 37 -5.08 -2.68 -7.96
N ILE A 38 -6.10 -2.04 -8.50
CA ILE A 38 -7.48 -2.51 -8.40
C ILE A 38 -7.63 -3.86 -9.11
N ASP A 39 -7.08 -3.97 -10.32
CA ASP A 39 -7.14 -5.21 -11.09
C ASP A 39 -6.38 -6.35 -10.39
N MET A 40 -5.21 -6.06 -9.83
CA MET A 40 -4.42 -7.06 -9.11
C MET A 40 -5.12 -7.49 -7.83
N ALA A 41 -5.73 -6.56 -7.10
CA ALA A 41 -6.49 -6.88 -5.88
C ALA A 41 -7.72 -7.74 -6.20
N ARG A 42 -8.34 -7.53 -7.35
CA ARG A 42 -9.46 -8.35 -7.80
C ARG A 42 -9.02 -9.78 -8.11
N ALA A 43 -7.88 -9.92 -8.77
CA ALA A 43 -7.38 -11.22 -9.23
C ALA A 43 -6.71 -12.04 -8.15
N THR A 44 -6.14 -11.41 -7.13
CA THR A 44 -5.32 -12.06 -6.11
C THR A 44 -5.74 -11.60 -4.71
N ALA A 45 -5.85 -12.55 -3.79
CA ALA A 45 -6.11 -12.24 -2.38
C ALA A 45 -4.80 -11.93 -1.68
N TYR A 46 -4.49 -10.64 -1.51
CA TYR A 46 -3.31 -10.20 -0.76
C TYR A 46 -3.62 -10.17 0.74
N ASP A 47 -2.60 -10.41 1.54
CA ASP A 47 -2.71 -10.31 3.00
C ASP A 47 -2.53 -8.87 3.48
N LEU A 48 -1.87 -8.04 2.67
CA LEU A 48 -1.62 -6.64 2.96
C LEU A 48 -1.43 -5.88 1.66
N ILE A 49 -1.97 -4.66 1.60
CA ILE A 49 -1.74 -3.75 0.48
C ILE A 49 -1.11 -2.48 1.03
N ILE A 50 0.04 -2.10 0.49
CA ILE A 50 0.73 -0.85 0.80
C ILE A 50 0.45 0.10 -0.36
N LEU A 51 -0.13 1.25 -0.08
CA LEU A 51 -0.67 2.15 -1.10
C LEU A 51 -0.09 3.55 -0.92
N ASP A 52 0.65 4.01 -1.92
CA ASP A 52 1.16 5.38 -1.95
C ASP A 52 0.01 6.36 -2.21
N GLU A 53 0.00 7.46 -1.47
CA GLU A 53 -1.01 8.51 -1.67
C GLU A 53 -0.74 9.32 -2.94
N MET A 54 0.53 9.64 -3.21
CA MET A 54 0.91 10.52 -4.32
C MET A 54 1.21 9.73 -5.60
N MET A 55 0.19 9.56 -6.44
CA MET A 55 0.34 8.89 -7.74
C MET A 55 -0.36 9.70 -8.82
N PRO A 56 0.24 9.82 -10.03
CA PRO A 56 -0.43 10.50 -11.14
C PRO A 56 -1.66 9.73 -11.61
N GLY A 57 -2.66 10.46 -12.06
CA GLY A 57 -3.91 9.91 -12.56
C GLY A 57 -4.89 9.63 -11.44
N MET A 58 -4.66 8.61 -10.65
CA MET A 58 -5.50 8.25 -9.51
C MET A 58 -4.65 8.23 -8.24
N THR A 59 -5.03 9.07 -7.25
CA THR A 59 -4.32 9.11 -5.98
C THR A 59 -4.60 7.87 -5.14
N GLY A 60 -3.79 7.67 -4.08
CA GLY A 60 -4.04 6.58 -3.13
C GLY A 60 -5.40 6.70 -2.46
N LEU A 61 -5.81 7.92 -2.08
CA LEU A 61 -7.11 8.14 -1.46
C LEU A 61 -8.28 7.82 -2.40
N GLU A 62 -8.10 8.06 -3.70
CA GLU A 62 -9.11 7.71 -4.70
C GLU A 62 -9.13 6.20 -4.99
N THR A 63 -7.96 5.57 -4.92
CA THR A 63 -7.80 4.13 -5.18
C THR A 63 -8.35 3.29 -4.02
N LEU A 64 -8.17 3.75 -2.79
CA LEU A 64 -8.50 3.01 -1.58
C LEU A 64 -9.94 2.46 -1.55
N PRO A 65 -10.99 3.27 -1.77
CA PRO A 65 -12.35 2.74 -1.73
C PRO A 65 -12.61 1.69 -2.80
N LEU A 66 -11.98 1.81 -3.96
CA LEU A 66 -12.14 0.85 -5.05
C LEU A 66 -11.45 -0.48 -4.75
N ILE A 67 -10.29 -0.44 -4.05
CA ILE A 67 -9.65 -1.65 -3.55
C ILE A 67 -10.52 -2.31 -2.47
N LYS A 68 -11.03 -1.52 -1.54
CA LYS A 68 -11.89 -2.04 -0.47
C LYS A 68 -13.20 -2.63 -0.99
N GLU A 69 -13.69 -2.14 -2.11
CA GLU A 69 -14.85 -2.70 -2.79
C GLU A 69 -14.57 -4.13 -3.27
N GLN A 70 -13.37 -4.38 -3.79
CA GLN A 70 -12.93 -5.70 -4.24
C GLN A 70 -12.53 -6.63 -3.09
N ARG A 71 -11.91 -6.08 -2.05
CA ARG A 71 -11.36 -6.83 -0.91
C ARG A 71 -11.64 -6.10 0.40
N PRO A 72 -12.88 -6.17 0.91
CA PRO A 72 -13.28 -5.39 2.09
C PRO A 72 -12.48 -5.69 3.36
N THR A 73 -11.94 -6.89 3.49
CA THR A 73 -11.23 -7.32 4.70
C THR A 73 -9.72 -7.21 4.60
N THR A 74 -9.17 -6.94 3.41
CA THR A 74 -7.72 -6.82 3.24
C THR A 74 -7.24 -5.51 3.87
N PRO A 75 -6.29 -5.54 4.82
CA PRO A 75 -5.76 -4.32 5.41
C PRO A 75 -4.95 -3.53 4.38
N VAL A 76 -5.12 -2.21 4.39
CA VAL A 76 -4.40 -1.28 3.53
C VAL A 76 -3.63 -0.30 4.39
N ILE A 77 -2.33 -0.17 4.13
CA ILE A 77 -1.48 0.83 4.77
C ILE A 77 -1.26 1.97 3.77
N MET A 78 -1.56 3.20 4.18
CA MET A 78 -1.33 4.37 3.36
C MET A 78 0.08 4.90 3.61
N VAL A 79 0.82 5.19 2.53
CA VAL A 79 2.15 5.80 2.61
C VAL A 79 2.05 7.21 2.02
N THR A 80 2.52 8.20 2.76
CA THR A 80 2.42 9.59 2.33
C THR A 80 3.68 10.37 2.72
N LYS A 81 3.99 11.43 1.97
CA LYS A 81 5.07 12.36 2.30
C LYS A 81 4.63 13.43 3.30
N SER A 82 3.33 13.56 3.50
CA SER A 82 2.76 14.67 4.24
C SER A 82 2.07 14.22 5.52
N GLU A 83 2.31 14.96 6.59
CA GLU A 83 1.56 14.83 7.84
C GLU A 83 0.32 15.72 7.83
N GLU A 84 -0.11 16.20 6.66
CA GLU A 84 -1.28 17.04 6.56
C GLU A 84 -2.50 16.36 7.15
N GLU A 85 -3.12 17.04 8.08
CA GLU A 85 -4.27 16.56 8.82
C GLU A 85 -5.41 16.13 7.89
N ASN A 86 -5.62 16.87 6.80
CA ASN A 86 -6.67 16.55 5.83
C ASN A 86 -6.51 15.18 5.18
N ILE A 87 -5.28 14.81 4.83
CA ILE A 87 -5.01 13.50 4.23
C ILE A 87 -5.23 12.42 5.29
N MET A 88 -4.76 12.66 6.50
CA MET A 88 -4.91 11.71 7.62
C MET A 88 -6.39 11.49 7.95
N ASP A 89 -7.17 12.55 8.05
CA ASP A 89 -8.60 12.47 8.34
C ASP A 89 -9.36 11.71 7.24
N LYS A 90 -9.07 12.00 5.98
CA LYS A 90 -9.69 11.31 4.85
C LYS A 90 -9.33 9.83 4.82
N ALA A 91 -8.06 9.51 5.10
CA ALA A 91 -7.60 8.13 5.11
C ALA A 91 -8.24 7.34 6.25
N VAL A 92 -8.34 7.94 7.45
CA VAL A 92 -9.03 7.31 8.59
C VAL A 92 -10.50 7.07 8.24
N GLY A 93 -11.16 8.05 7.64
CA GLY A 93 -12.55 7.90 7.18
C GLY A 93 -12.71 6.84 6.10
N SER A 94 -11.63 6.54 5.36
CA SER A 94 -11.61 5.52 4.30
C SER A 94 -11.16 4.15 4.80
N LYS A 95 -11.00 3.95 6.10
CA LYS A 95 -10.73 2.65 6.75
C LYS A 95 -9.37 2.05 6.42
N ILE A 96 -8.32 2.83 6.54
CA ILE A 96 -6.96 2.28 6.44
C ILE A 96 -6.58 1.57 7.74
N ALA A 97 -5.68 0.60 7.63
CA ALA A 97 -5.17 -0.14 8.80
C ALA A 97 -4.08 0.64 9.52
N ASP A 98 -3.25 1.38 8.79
CA ASP A 98 -2.13 2.10 9.36
C ASP A 98 -1.62 3.17 8.37
N TYR A 99 -0.71 3.98 8.83
CA TYR A 99 -0.06 5.07 8.15
C TYR A 99 1.44 4.96 8.22
N ILE A 100 2.12 5.23 7.13
CA ILE A 100 3.58 5.38 7.12
C ILE A 100 3.91 6.68 6.41
N ILE A 101 4.76 7.50 7.04
CA ILE A 101 5.23 8.75 6.44
C ILE A 101 6.58 8.49 5.80
N LYS A 102 6.75 8.92 4.54
CA LYS A 102 8.02 8.75 3.83
C LYS A 102 9.15 9.53 4.52
N PRO A 103 10.37 9.00 4.53
CA PRO A 103 10.81 7.78 3.84
C PRO A 103 10.37 6.51 4.58
N VAL A 104 10.00 5.47 3.81
CA VAL A 104 9.54 4.20 4.37
C VAL A 104 10.73 3.42 4.93
N ASN A 105 10.62 3.04 6.21
CA ASN A 105 11.56 2.12 6.83
C ASN A 105 10.98 0.71 6.70
N PRO A 106 11.70 -0.26 6.11
CA PRO A 106 11.20 -1.62 5.96
C PRO A 106 10.75 -2.27 7.27
N ASN A 107 11.38 -1.90 8.40
CA ASN A 107 10.99 -2.41 9.71
C ASN A 107 9.59 -1.95 10.11
N GLN A 108 9.14 -0.77 9.68
CA GLN A 108 7.78 -0.30 9.94
C GLN A 108 6.76 -1.21 9.24
N VAL A 109 7.08 -1.65 8.02
CA VAL A 109 6.23 -2.57 7.27
C VAL A 109 6.13 -3.90 8.01
N LEU A 110 7.27 -4.43 8.50
CA LEU A 110 7.28 -5.68 9.27
C LEU A 110 6.40 -5.59 10.52
N LEU A 111 6.48 -4.47 11.24
CA LEU A 111 5.65 -4.26 12.43
C LEU A 111 4.16 -4.23 12.09
N SER A 112 3.80 -3.65 10.96
CA SER A 112 2.41 -3.58 10.50
C SER A 112 1.85 -4.94 10.08
N ILE A 113 2.71 -5.83 9.58
CA ILE A 113 2.30 -7.19 9.18
C ILE A 113 1.99 -8.04 10.42
N LYS A 114 2.72 -7.82 11.46
CA LYS A 114 2.55 -8.56 12.72
C LYS A 114 1.40 -8.01 13.53
#